data_25226eaab4a3211346d4c15037d82a71
#
_entry.id   25226eaab4a3211346d4c15037d82a71
#
_cell.length_a   1.000
_cell.length_b   1.000
_cell.length_c   1.000
_cell.angle_alpha   90.00
_cell.angle_beta   90.00
_cell.angle_gamma   90.00
#
_symmetry.space_group_name_H-M   'P 1'
#
loop_
_entity.id
_entity.type
_entity.pdbx_description
1 polymer ?
#
loop_
_entity_poly.entity_id
_entity_poly.type
_entity_poly.pdbx_seq_one_letter_code
_entity_poly.pdbx_strand_id
1 'polypeptide(L)'
;MNDVQLITLDPAHFHAALVQKEMYAGVSPRVAVYAPLGLDLTEHLTRVARFNVRAAEPTSWELDVHTGGDSLGRMLAEQKPGSVVVLSGRNDAKIERIVRSVAGGFHVLADKPWILKSEDLPRVEEALDDADRRGVIAYDIMTERYEITSMLHRTL
;
A
#
# COMPACT_ATOMS: atom_id res chain seq x y z
N MET A 1 -20.27 -9.10 8.29
CA MET A 1 -19.56 -8.08 7.48
C MET A 1 -18.22 -8.71 7.13
N ASN A 2 -17.84 -8.77 5.87
CA ASN A 2 -16.51 -9.31 5.54
C ASN A 2 -15.47 -8.25 5.90
N ASP A 3 -14.39 -8.67 6.58
CA ASP A 3 -13.31 -7.76 6.93
C ASP A 3 -12.58 -7.30 5.66
N VAL A 4 -12.11 -6.06 5.67
CA VAL A 4 -11.27 -5.50 4.62
C VAL A 4 -9.93 -6.24 4.61
N GLN A 5 -9.49 -6.69 3.43
CA GLN A 5 -8.20 -7.35 3.25
C GLN A 5 -7.14 -6.32 2.86
N LEU A 6 -6.01 -6.33 3.56
CA LEU A 6 -4.83 -5.60 3.15
C LEU A 6 -3.89 -6.48 2.33
N ILE A 7 -3.29 -5.89 1.32
CA ILE A 7 -2.25 -6.50 0.48
C ILE A 7 -1.07 -5.53 0.45
N THR A 8 0.12 -5.99 0.74
CA THR A 8 1.34 -5.19 0.56
C THR A 8 2.03 -5.60 -0.73
N LEU A 9 2.24 -4.65 -1.62
CA LEU A 9 2.91 -4.86 -2.90
C LEU A 9 4.21 -4.05 -2.97
N ASP A 10 5.34 -4.73 -3.16
CA ASP A 10 6.70 -4.17 -3.27
C ASP A 10 7.02 -3.12 -2.17
N PRO A 11 7.16 -3.51 -0.90
CA PRO A 11 7.34 -2.58 0.22
C PRO A 11 8.80 -2.09 0.34
N ALA A 12 9.28 -1.30 -0.60
CA ALA A 12 10.66 -0.77 -0.56
C ALA A 12 10.84 0.41 0.39
N HIS A 13 9.77 1.11 0.76
CA HIS A 13 9.81 2.23 1.69
C HIS A 13 8.99 1.91 2.95
N PHE A 14 9.41 2.46 4.09
CA PHE A 14 8.79 2.17 5.39
C PHE A 14 7.31 2.55 5.50
N HIS A 15 6.78 3.38 4.61
CA HIS A 15 5.38 3.80 4.62
C HIS A 15 4.39 2.63 4.56
N ALA A 16 4.70 1.55 3.83
CA ALA A 16 3.86 0.36 3.85
C ALA A 16 3.73 -0.24 5.26
N ALA A 17 4.84 -0.31 6.00
CA ALA A 17 4.80 -0.81 7.37
C ALA A 17 4.05 0.12 8.32
N LEU A 18 4.05 1.44 8.08
CA LEU A 18 3.27 2.38 8.91
C LEU A 18 1.77 2.14 8.86
N VAL A 19 1.24 1.65 7.73
CA VAL A 19 -0.17 1.22 7.63
C VAL A 19 -0.46 0.06 8.59
N GLN A 20 0.54 -0.73 8.92
CA GLN A 20 0.44 -1.87 9.84
C GLN A 20 0.94 -1.54 11.27
N LYS A 21 1.15 -0.26 11.59
CA LYS A 21 1.59 0.15 12.93
C LYS A 21 0.53 -0.09 14.01
N GLU A 22 -0.74 -0.12 13.63
CA GLU A 22 -1.89 -0.31 14.50
C GLU A 22 -2.83 -1.37 13.91
N MET A 23 -3.71 -1.92 14.74
CA MET A 23 -4.82 -2.78 14.30
C MET A 23 -6.05 -1.93 14.03
N TYR A 24 -6.83 -2.28 13.00
CA TYR A 24 -8.04 -1.55 12.62
C TYR A 24 -9.27 -2.45 12.75
N ALA A 25 -10.33 -1.94 13.38
CA ALA A 25 -11.60 -2.64 13.43
C ALA A 25 -12.17 -2.86 12.02
N GLY A 26 -12.60 -4.07 11.70
CA GLY A 26 -13.12 -4.43 10.38
C GLY A 26 -12.05 -4.67 9.30
N VAL A 27 -10.77 -4.71 9.69
CA VAL A 27 -9.66 -5.12 8.83
C VAL A 27 -9.13 -6.48 9.28
N SER A 28 -8.95 -7.39 8.34
CA SER A 28 -8.38 -8.71 8.60
C SER A 28 -6.95 -8.58 9.14
N PRO A 29 -6.57 -9.34 10.16
CA PRO A 29 -5.18 -9.39 10.62
C PRO A 29 -4.25 -10.08 9.61
N ARG A 30 -4.79 -10.83 8.65
CA ARG A 30 -4.03 -11.45 7.58
C ARG A 30 -3.71 -10.46 6.48
N VAL A 31 -2.43 -10.35 6.13
CA VAL A 31 -1.94 -9.48 5.05
C VAL A 31 -1.11 -10.30 4.09
N ALA A 32 -1.52 -10.34 2.83
CA ALA A 32 -0.72 -10.93 1.77
C ALA A 32 0.38 -9.94 1.35
N VAL A 33 1.63 -10.41 1.27
CA VAL A 33 2.80 -9.60 0.91
C VAL A 33 3.40 -10.15 -0.36
N TYR A 34 3.39 -9.37 -1.44
CA TYR A 34 3.96 -9.73 -2.74
C TYR A 34 5.20 -8.88 -3.01
N ALA A 35 6.37 -9.49 -3.01
CA ALA A 35 7.63 -8.80 -3.28
C ALA A 35 8.72 -9.80 -3.73
N PRO A 36 9.71 -9.35 -4.50
CA PRO A 36 10.93 -10.14 -4.70
C PRO A 36 11.64 -10.39 -3.37
N LEU A 37 12.27 -11.53 -3.24
CA LEU A 37 13.14 -11.78 -2.09
C LEU A 37 14.34 -10.83 -2.12
N GLY A 38 14.49 -10.02 -1.10
CA GLY A 38 15.54 -9.03 -1.01
C GLY A 38 15.47 -8.18 0.25
N LEU A 39 16.34 -7.18 0.33
CA LEU A 39 16.47 -6.34 1.51
C LEU A 39 15.19 -5.55 1.81
N ASP A 40 14.54 -5.02 0.78
CA ASP A 40 13.30 -4.24 0.93
C ASP A 40 12.21 -5.07 1.62
N LEU A 41 12.03 -6.33 1.21
CA LEU A 41 11.08 -7.25 1.83
C LEU A 41 11.47 -7.56 3.28
N THR A 42 12.73 -7.93 3.53
CA THR A 42 13.18 -8.31 4.88
C THR A 42 13.07 -7.14 5.87
N GLU A 43 13.33 -5.92 5.44
CA GLU A 43 13.11 -4.73 6.26
C GLU A 43 11.64 -4.50 6.59
N HIS A 44 10.75 -4.68 5.61
CA HIS A 44 9.30 -4.58 5.85
C HIS A 44 8.84 -5.61 6.89
N LEU A 45 9.19 -6.89 6.70
CA LEU A 45 8.85 -7.97 7.62
C LEU A 45 9.38 -7.69 9.04
N THR A 46 10.61 -7.18 9.13
CA THR A 46 11.22 -6.81 10.42
C THR A 46 10.45 -5.70 11.14
N ARG A 47 9.98 -4.67 10.38
CA ARG A 47 9.20 -3.57 10.96
C ARG A 47 7.86 -4.07 11.50
N VAL A 48 7.14 -4.89 10.74
CA VAL A 48 5.86 -5.46 11.18
C VAL A 48 6.06 -6.40 12.38
N ALA A 49 7.10 -7.24 12.36
CA ALA A 49 7.43 -8.09 13.50
C ALA A 49 7.69 -7.26 14.77
N ARG A 50 8.39 -6.13 14.66
CA ARG A 50 8.61 -5.21 15.79
C ARG A 50 7.30 -4.61 16.32
N PHE A 51 6.34 -4.30 15.46
CA PHE A 51 5.03 -3.84 15.91
C PHE A 51 4.27 -4.94 16.65
N ASN A 52 4.37 -6.18 16.20
CA ASN A 52 3.72 -7.32 16.85
C ASN A 52 4.28 -7.64 18.25
N VAL A 53 5.59 -7.37 18.51
CA VAL A 53 6.25 -7.73 19.76
C VAL A 53 6.55 -6.54 20.68
N ARG A 54 6.16 -5.33 20.33
CA ARG A 54 6.42 -4.15 21.16
C ARG A 54 5.64 -4.22 22.47
N ALA A 55 6.19 -3.66 23.55
CA ALA A 55 5.60 -3.72 24.88
C ALA A 55 4.30 -2.92 25.01
N ALA A 56 4.19 -1.78 24.30
CA ALA A 56 3.01 -0.92 24.31
C ALA A 56 2.22 -1.12 23.02
N GLU A 57 0.92 -1.42 23.15
CA GLU A 57 -0.03 -1.56 22.02
C GLU A 57 0.48 -2.53 20.93
N PRO A 58 0.84 -3.78 21.26
CA PRO A 58 1.30 -4.75 20.27
C PRO A 58 0.22 -4.99 19.22
N THR A 59 0.66 -5.21 17.98
CA THR A 59 -0.22 -5.65 16.89
C THR A 59 -0.23 -7.18 16.79
N SER A 60 -1.09 -7.72 15.92
CA SER A 60 -1.22 -9.17 15.70
C SER A 60 -1.32 -9.49 14.20
N TRP A 61 -0.54 -8.79 13.36
CA TRP A 61 -0.54 -9.02 11.93
C TRP A 61 0.05 -10.39 11.57
N GLU A 62 -0.66 -11.12 10.72
CA GLU A 62 -0.25 -12.40 10.16
C GLU A 62 0.13 -12.18 8.69
N LEU A 63 1.41 -12.33 8.35
CA LEU A 63 1.91 -12.08 7.02
C LEU A 63 1.99 -13.36 6.19
N ASP A 64 1.27 -13.39 5.05
CA ASP A 64 1.37 -14.43 4.04
C ASP A 64 2.28 -13.93 2.91
N VAL A 65 3.52 -14.46 2.86
CA VAL A 65 4.61 -13.88 2.05
C VAL A 65 4.79 -14.66 0.76
N HIS A 66 4.57 -13.98 -0.37
CA HIS A 66 4.71 -14.49 -1.72
C HIS A 66 5.95 -13.86 -2.37
N THR A 67 7.02 -14.62 -2.47
CA THR A 67 8.25 -14.19 -3.14
C THR A 67 8.26 -14.60 -4.62
N GLY A 68 8.83 -13.77 -5.48
CA GLY A 68 8.93 -14.07 -6.91
C GLY A 68 9.14 -12.84 -7.77
N GLY A 69 9.39 -13.05 -9.07
CA GLY A 69 9.72 -11.97 -10.00
C GLY A 69 8.55 -11.12 -10.51
N ASP A 70 7.33 -11.69 -10.57
CA ASP A 70 6.11 -11.00 -11.01
C ASP A 70 5.13 -10.83 -9.86
N SER A 71 5.51 -9.99 -8.90
CA SER A 71 4.70 -9.69 -7.71
C SER A 71 3.32 -9.13 -8.08
N LEU A 72 3.25 -8.22 -9.04
CA LEU A 72 1.99 -7.61 -9.47
C LEU A 72 1.07 -8.60 -10.18
N GLY A 73 1.58 -9.35 -11.15
CA GLY A 73 0.77 -10.33 -11.89
C GLY A 73 0.21 -11.41 -10.98
N ARG A 74 1.03 -11.92 -10.06
CA ARG A 74 0.58 -12.87 -9.04
C ARG A 74 -0.49 -12.29 -8.14
N MET A 75 -0.28 -11.11 -7.59
CA MET A 75 -1.26 -10.43 -6.75
C MET A 75 -2.61 -10.29 -7.46
N LEU A 76 -2.60 -9.81 -8.72
CA LEU A 76 -3.83 -9.66 -9.52
C LEU A 76 -4.54 -11.00 -9.81
N ALA A 77 -3.81 -12.09 -9.93
CA ALA A 77 -4.37 -13.43 -10.20
C ALA A 77 -4.90 -14.13 -8.94
N GLU A 78 -4.27 -13.89 -7.79
CA GLU A 78 -4.53 -14.63 -6.56
C GLU A 78 -5.46 -13.91 -5.59
N GLN A 79 -5.53 -12.56 -5.65
CA GLN A 79 -6.29 -11.74 -4.71
C GLN A 79 -7.65 -11.31 -5.24
N LYS A 80 -8.56 -11.00 -4.32
CA LYS A 80 -9.94 -10.63 -4.67
C LYS A 80 -10.06 -9.11 -4.85
N PRO A 81 -10.76 -8.64 -5.91
CA PRO A 81 -11.16 -7.24 -6.04
C PRO A 81 -11.87 -6.72 -4.78
N GLY A 82 -11.74 -5.43 -4.50
CA GLY A 82 -12.24 -4.79 -3.29
C GLY A 82 -11.28 -4.85 -2.10
N SER A 83 -10.15 -5.57 -2.20
CA SER A 83 -9.05 -5.50 -1.22
C SER A 83 -8.25 -4.21 -1.39
N VAL A 84 -7.52 -3.80 -0.35
CA VAL A 84 -6.68 -2.59 -0.35
C VAL A 84 -5.23 -2.96 -0.61
N VAL A 85 -4.69 -2.50 -1.72
CA VAL A 85 -3.27 -2.65 -2.07
C VAL A 85 -2.48 -1.48 -1.50
N VAL A 86 -1.56 -1.78 -0.59
CA VAL A 86 -0.59 -0.83 -0.04
C VAL A 86 0.68 -0.91 -0.86
N LEU A 87 1.04 0.18 -1.53
CA LEU A 87 2.13 0.26 -2.48
C LEU A 87 3.16 1.29 -2.04
N SER A 88 4.36 0.85 -1.67
CA SER A 88 5.50 1.72 -1.36
C SER A 88 6.79 1.28 -2.05
N GLY A 89 6.64 0.72 -3.24
CA GLY A 89 7.73 0.23 -4.07
C GLY A 89 8.59 1.35 -4.67
N ARG A 90 9.64 0.94 -5.37
CA ARG A 90 10.51 1.86 -6.12
C ARG A 90 9.71 2.58 -7.20
N ASN A 91 10.02 3.86 -7.41
CA ASN A 91 9.12 4.79 -8.10
C ASN A 91 9.03 4.60 -9.62
N ASP A 92 10.03 3.98 -10.24
CA ASP A 92 10.13 3.81 -11.70
C ASP A 92 8.96 3.06 -12.35
N ALA A 93 8.37 2.11 -11.62
CA ALA A 93 7.21 1.34 -12.09
C ALA A 93 5.95 1.58 -11.25
N LYS A 94 5.94 2.58 -10.37
CA LYS A 94 4.84 2.78 -9.42
C LYS A 94 3.51 3.09 -10.10
N ILE A 95 3.50 4.00 -11.05
CA ILE A 95 2.28 4.37 -11.78
C ILE A 95 1.67 3.19 -12.53
N GLU A 96 2.50 2.31 -13.11
CA GLU A 96 2.01 1.08 -13.75
C GLU A 96 1.31 0.16 -12.77
N ARG A 97 1.88 -0.01 -11.57
CA ARG A 97 1.26 -0.82 -10.51
C ARG A 97 -0.05 -0.23 -10.02
N ILE A 98 -0.14 1.11 -9.89
CA ILE A 98 -1.37 1.81 -9.51
C ILE A 98 -2.45 1.57 -10.58
N VAL A 99 -2.17 1.88 -11.84
CA VAL A 99 -3.11 1.71 -12.97
C VAL A 99 -3.64 0.28 -13.03
N ARG A 100 -2.75 -0.71 -12.99
CA ARG A 100 -3.16 -2.13 -13.08
C ARG A 100 -3.93 -2.62 -11.86
N SER A 101 -3.61 -2.14 -10.66
CA SER A 101 -4.36 -2.47 -9.45
C SER A 101 -5.77 -1.89 -9.49
N VAL A 102 -5.91 -0.62 -9.89
CA VAL A 102 -7.22 0.03 -10.08
C VAL A 102 -8.03 -0.71 -11.14
N ALA A 103 -7.43 -1.01 -12.31
CA ALA A 103 -8.07 -1.77 -13.37
C ALA A 103 -8.51 -3.17 -12.92
N GLY A 104 -7.79 -3.79 -11.99
CA GLY A 104 -8.16 -5.04 -11.34
C GLY A 104 -9.27 -4.92 -10.28
N GLY A 105 -9.79 -3.72 -10.02
CA GLY A 105 -10.85 -3.47 -9.04
C GLY A 105 -10.37 -3.43 -7.59
N PHE A 106 -9.10 -3.12 -7.35
CA PHE A 106 -8.53 -2.96 -6.01
C PHE A 106 -8.54 -1.50 -5.59
N HIS A 107 -8.77 -1.24 -4.30
CA HIS A 107 -8.41 0.03 -3.71
C HIS A 107 -6.89 0.14 -3.63
N VAL A 108 -6.35 1.32 -3.86
CA VAL A 108 -4.90 1.56 -3.84
C VAL A 108 -4.55 2.63 -2.81
N LEU A 109 -3.59 2.33 -1.97
CA LEU A 109 -2.98 3.24 -1.02
C LEU A 109 -1.48 3.28 -1.33
N ALA A 110 -1.03 4.30 -2.06
CA ALA A 110 0.34 4.37 -2.58
C ALA A 110 1.12 5.55 -1.99
N ASP A 111 2.39 5.34 -1.66
CA ASP A 111 3.25 6.44 -1.24
C ASP A 111 3.73 7.30 -2.42
N LYS A 112 4.17 8.50 -2.10
CA LYS A 112 4.71 9.48 -3.07
C LYS A 112 6.16 9.12 -3.48
N PRO A 113 6.62 9.58 -4.65
CA PRO A 113 5.85 10.09 -5.77
C PRO A 113 5.22 8.96 -6.58
N TRP A 114 4.07 9.21 -7.19
CA TRP A 114 3.43 8.24 -8.10
C TRP A 114 4.08 8.21 -9.47
N ILE A 115 4.61 9.35 -9.90
CA ILE A 115 5.31 9.54 -11.18
C ILE A 115 6.66 10.24 -10.95
N LEU A 116 7.59 10.00 -11.87
CA LEU A 116 8.91 10.65 -11.90
C LEU A 116 9.04 11.68 -13.03
N LYS A 117 8.14 11.64 -14.00
CA LYS A 117 8.18 12.47 -15.20
C LYS A 117 6.82 13.10 -15.44
N SER A 118 6.81 14.33 -15.95
CA SER A 118 5.57 15.04 -16.28
C SER A 118 4.77 14.36 -17.38
N GLU A 119 5.42 13.62 -18.27
CA GLU A 119 4.76 12.87 -19.36
C GLU A 119 3.85 11.76 -18.83
N ASP A 120 4.06 11.30 -17.59
CA ASP A 120 3.21 10.28 -16.93
C ASP A 120 1.96 10.89 -16.25
N LEU A 121 1.80 12.21 -16.21
CA LEU A 121 0.65 12.87 -15.57
C LEU A 121 -0.70 12.38 -16.13
N PRO A 122 -0.89 12.22 -17.46
CA PRO A 122 -2.16 11.67 -17.98
C PRO A 122 -2.51 10.28 -17.44
N ARG A 123 -1.51 9.47 -17.10
CA ARG A 123 -1.73 8.14 -16.50
C ARG A 123 -2.26 8.24 -15.07
N VAL A 124 -1.87 9.27 -14.32
CA VAL A 124 -2.44 9.54 -12.98
C VAL A 124 -3.90 9.93 -13.10
N GLU A 125 -4.21 10.85 -14.03
CA GLU A 125 -5.58 11.28 -14.30
C GLU A 125 -6.46 10.10 -14.72
N GLU A 126 -5.98 9.28 -15.67
CA GLU A 126 -6.66 8.04 -16.09
C GLU A 126 -6.91 7.08 -14.93
N ALA A 127 -5.91 6.89 -14.06
CA ALA A 127 -6.05 6.00 -12.90
C ALA A 127 -7.10 6.50 -11.91
N LEU A 128 -7.17 7.81 -11.67
CA LEU A 128 -8.17 8.42 -10.78
C LEU A 128 -9.57 8.33 -11.38
N ASP A 129 -9.73 8.64 -12.67
CA ASP A 129 -11.00 8.52 -13.40
C ASP A 129 -11.49 7.06 -13.45
N ASP A 130 -10.58 6.09 -13.63
CA ASP A 130 -10.95 4.67 -13.63
C ASP A 130 -11.33 4.21 -12.22
N ALA A 131 -10.66 4.71 -11.18
CA ALA A 131 -11.02 4.44 -9.79
C ALA A 131 -12.45 4.92 -9.49
N ASP A 132 -12.80 6.14 -9.88
CA ASP A 132 -14.13 6.70 -9.71
C ASP A 132 -15.19 5.87 -10.46
N ARG A 133 -14.93 5.50 -11.72
CA ARG A 133 -15.86 4.67 -12.52
C ARG A 133 -16.09 3.29 -11.90
N ARG A 134 -15.08 2.71 -11.24
CA ARG A 134 -15.16 1.38 -10.62
C ARG A 134 -15.66 1.41 -9.18
N GLY A 135 -15.78 2.59 -8.57
CA GLY A 135 -16.11 2.74 -7.16
C GLY A 135 -15.02 2.24 -6.22
N VAL A 136 -13.74 2.30 -6.66
CA VAL A 136 -12.57 2.02 -5.82
C VAL A 136 -11.84 3.31 -5.48
N ILE A 137 -10.99 3.26 -4.46
CA ILE A 137 -10.23 4.43 -3.98
C ILE A 137 -8.79 4.29 -4.45
N ALA A 138 -8.25 5.33 -5.08
CA ALA A 138 -6.82 5.50 -5.28
C ALA A 138 -6.37 6.73 -4.48
N TYR A 139 -5.52 6.52 -3.46
CA TYR A 139 -5.15 7.58 -2.52
C TYR A 139 -3.66 7.52 -2.14
N ASP A 140 -3.10 8.65 -1.72
CA ASP A 140 -1.70 8.73 -1.29
C ASP A 140 -1.50 8.42 0.20
N ILE A 141 -0.35 7.85 0.53
CA ILE A 141 0.13 7.73 1.91
C ILE A 141 0.99 8.96 2.23
N MET A 142 0.35 10.07 2.55
CA MET A 142 1.02 11.32 2.95
C MET A 142 1.09 11.41 4.48
N THR A 143 2.17 10.93 5.06
CA THR A 143 2.39 10.93 6.52
C THR A 143 2.42 12.33 7.12
N GLU A 144 2.94 13.30 6.36
CA GLU A 144 3.07 14.69 6.80
C GLU A 144 1.75 15.48 6.77
N ARG A 145 0.68 14.95 6.15
CA ARG A 145 -0.61 15.65 6.02
C ARG A 145 -1.23 16.00 7.37
N TYR A 146 -1.09 15.13 8.36
CA TYR A 146 -1.63 15.24 9.69
C TYR A 146 -0.56 15.46 10.77
N GLU A 147 0.66 15.74 10.34
CA GLU A 147 1.74 16.10 11.24
C GLU A 147 1.47 17.49 11.83
N ILE A 148 1.73 17.68 13.16
CA ILE A 148 1.28 18.88 13.90
C ILE A 148 1.85 20.17 13.32
N THR A 149 3.10 20.21 12.89
CA THR A 149 3.70 21.41 12.30
C THR A 149 3.07 21.75 10.95
N SER A 150 2.76 20.73 10.14
CA SER A 150 2.06 20.90 8.86
C SER A 150 0.61 21.39 9.07
N MET A 151 -0.07 20.91 10.10
CA MET A 151 -1.41 21.36 10.46
C MET A 151 -1.39 22.81 10.93
N LEU A 152 -0.46 23.17 11.82
CA LEU A 152 -0.30 24.56 12.31
C LEU A 152 0.04 25.52 11.16
N HIS A 153 0.92 25.13 10.23
CA HIS A 153 1.28 25.96 9.08
C HIS A 153 0.11 26.26 8.13
N ARG A 154 -0.93 25.41 8.11
CA ARG A 154 -2.15 25.66 7.32
C ARG A 154 -3.12 26.63 7.99
N THR A 155 -3.00 26.81 9.29
CA THR A 155 -3.91 27.66 10.08
C THR A 155 -3.35 29.08 10.30
N LEU A 156 -2.11 29.32 9.93
CA LEU A 156 -1.44 30.63 9.94
C LEU A 156 -1.52 31.32 8.58
#